data_fc493c552c635d21f6977ef22f34a77b
#
_entry.id   fc493c552c635d21f6977ef22f34a77b
#
_cell.length_a   1.000
_cell.length_b   1.000
_cell.length_c   1.000
_cell.angle_alpha   90.00
_cell.angle_beta   90.00
_cell.angle_gamma   90.00
#
_symmetry.space_group_name_H-M   'P 1'
#
loop_
_entity.id
_entity.type
_entity.pdbx_description
1 polymer ?
#
loop_
_entity_poly.entity_id
_entity_poly.type
_entity_poly.pdbx_seq_one_letter_code
_entity_poly.pdbx_strand_id
1 'polypeptide(L)'
;MNRKAYYGAFGGQYVAESLMNTLEELDAAFEEAIRDPEFLEQYHYYLKQYVGRETPLYYAERLSEKYGMKIYLKREDLNHTGAHKINNVIGQILLAKRMGKKKVIAETGAGQHGVATATGAALFDMDCTVYMGAEDIKRQSLNDCLLISSAPI
;
A
#
# COMPACT_ATOMS: atom_id res chain seq x y z
N MET A 1 -23.04 -12.67 19.07
CA MET A 1 -22.66 -11.53 18.21
C MET A 1 -21.27 -11.81 17.66
N ASN A 2 -21.17 -12.05 16.37
CA ASN A 2 -19.87 -12.22 15.71
C ASN A 2 -19.21 -10.83 15.69
N ARG A 3 -18.23 -10.59 16.54
CA ARG A 3 -17.53 -9.29 16.64
C ARG A 3 -16.43 -9.21 15.59
N LYS A 4 -16.79 -9.30 14.30
CA LYS A 4 -15.87 -8.97 13.21
C LYS A 4 -15.36 -7.55 13.42
N ALA A 5 -14.10 -7.28 13.08
CA ALA A 5 -13.41 -6.01 13.24
C ALA A 5 -13.19 -5.53 14.70
N TYR A 6 -13.28 -6.42 15.69
CA TYR A 6 -12.93 -6.09 17.07
C TYR A 6 -11.70 -6.87 17.54
N TYR A 7 -10.83 -6.17 18.26
CA TYR A 7 -9.61 -6.69 18.87
C TYR A 7 -9.68 -6.43 20.38
N GLY A 8 -10.30 -7.35 21.12
CA GLY A 8 -10.64 -7.13 22.52
C GLY A 8 -11.71 -6.04 22.70
N ALA A 9 -11.38 -4.98 23.42
CA ALA A 9 -12.25 -3.82 23.65
C ALA A 9 -12.16 -2.77 22.52
N PHE A 10 -11.25 -2.92 21.55
CA PHE A 10 -10.98 -1.94 20.51
C PHE A 10 -11.46 -2.43 19.15
N GLY A 11 -11.71 -1.51 18.23
CA GLY A 11 -12.12 -1.81 16.88
C GLY A 11 -13.56 -1.40 16.59
N GLY A 12 -14.13 -1.98 15.52
CA GLY A 12 -15.45 -1.68 14.98
C GLY A 12 -15.36 -1.18 13.54
N GLN A 13 -16.53 -1.00 12.91
CA GLN A 13 -16.67 -0.48 11.55
C GLN A 13 -17.54 0.77 11.60
N TYR A 14 -16.93 1.95 11.66
CA TYR A 14 -17.59 3.23 11.76
C TYR A 14 -17.59 3.95 10.41
N VAL A 15 -18.37 3.42 9.47
CA VAL A 15 -18.46 3.93 8.10
C VAL A 15 -19.92 4.17 7.74
N ALA A 16 -20.15 4.88 6.62
CA ALA A 16 -21.51 5.07 6.11
C ALA A 16 -22.15 3.71 5.77
N GLU A 17 -23.44 3.55 6.07
CA GLU A 17 -24.19 2.31 5.83
C GLU A 17 -24.11 1.84 4.37
N SER A 18 -24.04 2.77 3.43
CA SER A 18 -23.87 2.49 2.00
C SER A 18 -22.58 1.74 1.64
N LEU A 19 -21.58 1.76 2.53
CA LEU A 19 -20.29 1.06 2.33
C LEU A 19 -20.22 -0.31 3.01
N MET A 20 -21.19 -0.64 3.86
CA MET A 20 -21.15 -1.88 4.67
C MET A 20 -21.07 -3.14 3.80
N ASN A 21 -21.92 -3.23 2.77
CA ASN A 21 -21.90 -4.39 1.85
C ASN A 21 -20.54 -4.56 1.15
N THR A 22 -19.93 -3.44 0.74
CA THR A 22 -18.60 -3.47 0.11
C THR A 22 -17.51 -3.93 1.07
N LEU A 23 -17.60 -3.53 2.34
CA LEU A 23 -16.64 -3.97 3.37
C LEU A 23 -16.85 -5.45 3.74
N GLU A 24 -18.06 -5.94 3.74
CA GLU A 24 -18.35 -7.36 3.98
C GLU A 24 -17.85 -8.23 2.81
N GLU A 25 -18.03 -7.77 1.56
CA GLU A 25 -17.46 -8.42 0.36
C GLU A 25 -15.92 -8.48 0.45
N LEU A 26 -15.29 -7.36 0.83
CA LEU A 26 -13.84 -7.27 0.98
C LEU A 26 -13.32 -8.18 2.08
N ASP A 27 -13.97 -8.20 3.25
CA ASP A 27 -13.60 -9.03 4.39
C ASP A 27 -13.66 -10.52 4.04
N ALA A 28 -14.73 -10.97 3.37
CA ALA A 28 -14.88 -12.34 2.90
C ALA A 28 -13.79 -12.73 1.89
N ALA A 29 -13.52 -11.87 0.91
CA ALA A 29 -12.49 -12.09 -0.09
C ALA A 29 -11.07 -12.13 0.52
N PHE A 30 -10.79 -11.27 1.51
CA PHE A 30 -9.53 -11.26 2.23
C PHE A 30 -9.32 -12.55 3.03
N GLU A 31 -10.34 -12.99 3.78
CA GLU A 31 -10.29 -14.23 4.57
C GLU A 31 -10.07 -15.49 3.70
N GLU A 32 -10.58 -15.48 2.48
CA GLU A 32 -10.31 -16.54 1.49
C GLU A 32 -8.87 -16.43 0.97
N ALA A 33 -8.47 -15.24 0.52
CA ALA A 33 -7.18 -15.00 -0.11
C ALA A 33 -5.99 -15.34 0.81
N ILE A 34 -6.05 -14.98 2.10
CA ILE A 34 -4.96 -15.27 3.05
C ILE A 34 -4.79 -16.76 3.37
N ARG A 35 -5.73 -17.61 2.97
CA ARG A 35 -5.67 -19.08 3.12
C ARG A 35 -5.31 -19.78 1.82
N ASP A 36 -5.28 -19.04 0.71
CA ASP A 36 -4.97 -19.59 -0.60
C ASP A 36 -3.45 -19.52 -0.87
N PRO A 37 -2.79 -20.69 -0.97
CA PRO A 37 -1.35 -20.73 -1.24
C PRO A 37 -0.96 -20.03 -2.55
N GLU A 38 -1.78 -20.08 -3.60
CA GLU A 38 -1.49 -19.45 -4.88
C GLU A 38 -1.48 -17.92 -4.75
N PHE A 39 -2.44 -17.35 -4.01
CA PHE A 39 -2.47 -15.92 -3.73
C PHE A 39 -1.23 -15.48 -2.93
N LEU A 40 -0.86 -16.23 -1.91
CA LEU A 40 0.31 -15.93 -1.09
C LEU A 40 1.61 -16.05 -1.88
N GLU A 41 1.73 -17.04 -2.78
CA GLU A 41 2.89 -17.21 -3.65
C GLU A 41 3.02 -16.00 -4.61
N GLN A 42 1.93 -15.57 -5.25
CA GLN A 42 1.91 -14.38 -6.09
C GLN A 42 2.30 -13.12 -5.30
N TYR A 43 1.74 -12.94 -4.12
CA TYR A 43 2.07 -11.81 -3.26
C TYR A 43 3.56 -11.77 -2.91
N HIS A 44 4.12 -12.89 -2.45
CA HIS A 44 5.55 -13.00 -2.13
C HIS A 44 6.44 -12.82 -3.35
N TYR A 45 6.03 -13.33 -4.51
CA TYR A 45 6.73 -13.12 -5.77
C TYR A 45 6.87 -11.63 -6.07
N TYR A 46 5.79 -10.86 -6.04
CA TYR A 46 5.83 -9.43 -6.30
C TYR A 46 6.57 -8.64 -5.22
N LEU A 47 6.46 -9.01 -3.96
CA LEU A 47 7.27 -8.40 -2.91
C LEU A 47 8.76 -8.56 -3.18
N LYS A 48 9.19 -9.73 -3.61
CA LYS A 48 10.60 -10.03 -3.86
C LYS A 48 11.10 -9.47 -5.18
N GLN A 49 10.37 -9.69 -6.29
CA GLN A 49 10.86 -9.40 -7.63
C GLN A 49 10.56 -7.98 -8.10
N TYR A 50 9.50 -7.37 -7.60
CA TYR A 50 9.06 -6.04 -8.03
C TYR A 50 9.30 -4.97 -6.97
N VAL A 51 8.94 -5.23 -5.73
CA VAL A 51 9.10 -4.26 -4.62
C VAL A 51 10.55 -4.18 -4.14
N GLY A 52 11.30 -5.28 -4.19
CA GLY A 52 12.70 -5.32 -3.77
C GLY A 52 12.89 -5.74 -2.31
N ARG A 53 11.91 -6.46 -1.74
CA ARG A 53 12.05 -7.01 -0.38
C ARG A 53 12.93 -8.28 -0.37
N GLU A 54 13.65 -8.51 0.73
CA GLU A 54 13.61 -7.76 2.00
C GLU A 54 14.58 -6.58 1.97
N THR A 55 14.12 -5.39 2.44
CA THR A 55 15.01 -4.23 2.56
C THR A 55 16.01 -4.41 3.72
N PRO A 56 17.25 -3.91 3.59
CA PRO A 56 18.28 -4.08 4.60
C PRO A 56 17.96 -3.36 5.92
N LEU A 57 18.51 -3.89 6.99
CA LEU A 57 18.65 -3.20 8.25
C LEU A 57 20.10 -2.69 8.34
N TYR A 58 20.29 -1.40 8.04
CA TYR A 58 21.59 -0.75 7.93
C TYR A 58 22.04 -0.18 9.28
N TYR A 59 23.24 -0.56 9.73
CA TYR A 59 23.85 0.07 10.90
C TYR A 59 24.43 1.43 10.54
N ALA A 60 23.91 2.48 11.17
CA ALA A 60 24.30 3.86 10.92
C ALA A 60 25.46 4.25 11.89
N GLU A 61 26.68 3.85 11.53
CA GLU A 61 27.88 3.98 12.36
C GLU A 61 28.09 5.43 12.86
N ARG A 62 28.16 6.41 11.96
CA ARG A 62 28.38 7.81 12.32
C ARG A 62 27.29 8.42 13.20
N LEU A 63 26.05 8.00 13.02
CA LEU A 63 24.95 8.42 13.89
C LEU A 63 25.06 7.75 15.25
N SER A 64 25.44 6.47 15.27
CA SER A 64 25.64 5.71 16.52
C SER A 64 26.74 6.32 17.38
N GLU A 65 27.87 6.68 16.77
CA GLU A 65 28.97 7.38 17.44
C GLU A 65 28.51 8.75 17.96
N LYS A 66 27.85 9.55 17.13
CA LYS A 66 27.38 10.89 17.49
C LYS A 66 26.44 10.89 18.70
N TYR A 67 25.57 9.90 18.81
CA TYR A 67 24.54 9.83 19.85
C TYR A 67 24.86 8.84 20.97
N GLY A 68 25.98 8.13 20.92
CA GLY A 68 26.40 7.18 21.93
C GLY A 68 25.48 5.96 22.09
N MET A 69 24.76 5.58 21.03
CA MET A 69 23.82 4.44 21.00
C MET A 69 23.87 3.71 19.65
N LYS A 70 23.48 2.45 19.62
CA LYS A 70 23.38 1.69 18.37
C LYS A 70 22.13 2.09 17.58
N ILE A 71 22.32 2.71 16.43
CA ILE A 71 21.24 3.16 15.55
C ILE A 71 21.23 2.31 14.29
N TYR A 72 20.09 1.72 13.99
CA TYR A 72 19.85 0.94 12.77
C TYR A 72 18.71 1.58 11.97
N LEU A 73 18.89 1.65 10.65
CA LEU A 73 17.89 2.17 9.72
C LEU A 73 17.28 1.01 8.95
N LYS A 74 15.98 0.81 9.07
CA LYS A 74 15.23 -0.07 8.20
C LYS A 74 14.98 0.68 6.89
N ARG A 75 15.68 0.26 5.82
CA ARG A 75 15.81 0.99 4.56
C ARG A 75 14.60 0.78 3.63
N GLU A 76 13.40 1.19 4.07
CA GLU A 76 12.18 1.13 3.25
C GLU A 76 12.19 2.13 2.07
N ASP A 77 13.12 3.06 2.07
CA ASP A 77 13.44 3.93 0.94
C ASP A 77 14.04 3.19 -0.26
N LEU A 78 14.53 1.97 -0.07
CA LEU A 78 15.05 1.12 -1.14
C LEU A 78 13.97 0.26 -1.82
N ASN A 79 12.74 0.28 -1.33
CA ASN A 79 11.62 -0.32 -2.06
C ASN A 79 11.39 0.41 -3.39
N HIS A 80 10.84 -0.30 -4.37
CA HIS A 80 10.30 0.35 -5.56
C HIS A 80 9.32 1.46 -5.18
N THR A 81 9.35 2.61 -5.86
CA THR A 81 8.69 3.88 -5.52
C THR A 81 9.34 4.67 -4.37
N GLY A 82 10.45 4.22 -3.79
CA GLY A 82 11.23 4.96 -2.78
C GLY A 82 10.59 5.04 -1.39
N ALA A 83 9.56 4.23 -1.08
CA ALA A 83 8.89 4.25 0.20
C ALA A 83 8.19 2.92 0.54
N HIS A 84 7.74 2.81 1.80
CA HIS A 84 7.09 1.59 2.31
C HIS A 84 5.69 1.32 1.76
N LYS A 85 5.02 2.30 1.16
CA LYS A 85 3.62 2.20 0.73
C LYS A 85 3.37 1.10 -0.31
N ILE A 86 4.32 0.83 -1.17
CA ILE A 86 4.19 -0.22 -2.19
C ILE A 86 3.97 -1.61 -1.57
N ASN A 87 4.44 -1.87 -0.35
CA ASN A 87 4.27 -3.14 0.33
C ASN A 87 2.79 -3.52 0.52
N ASN A 88 2.00 -2.57 1.05
CA ASN A 88 0.57 -2.83 1.27
C ASN A 88 -0.24 -2.72 -0.02
N VAL A 89 0.16 -1.84 -0.92
CA VAL A 89 -0.54 -1.61 -2.20
C VAL A 89 -0.53 -2.86 -3.06
N ILE A 90 0.59 -3.57 -3.18
CA ILE A 90 0.66 -4.81 -3.96
C ILE A 90 -0.37 -5.84 -3.47
N GLY A 91 -0.48 -6.05 -2.15
CA GLY A 91 -1.47 -6.98 -1.60
C GLY A 91 -2.91 -6.54 -1.84
N GLN A 92 -3.19 -5.23 -1.68
CA GLN A 92 -4.53 -4.68 -1.90
C GLN A 92 -4.95 -4.78 -3.38
N ILE A 93 -4.06 -4.49 -4.31
CA ILE A 93 -4.36 -4.56 -5.75
C ILE A 93 -4.51 -6.02 -6.21
N LEU A 94 -3.69 -6.93 -5.74
CA LEU A 94 -3.85 -8.37 -6.01
C LEU A 94 -5.23 -8.87 -5.52
N LEU A 95 -5.63 -8.46 -4.32
CA LEU A 95 -6.95 -8.78 -3.78
C LEU A 95 -8.07 -8.16 -4.63
N ALA A 96 -7.97 -6.88 -4.98
CA ALA A 96 -8.94 -6.21 -5.84
C ALA A 96 -9.08 -6.91 -7.20
N LYS A 97 -7.96 -7.30 -7.81
CA LYS A 97 -7.93 -8.05 -9.06
C LYS A 97 -8.62 -9.42 -8.93
N ARG A 98 -8.35 -10.15 -7.85
CA ARG A 98 -9.01 -11.42 -7.53
C ARG A 98 -10.53 -11.26 -7.36
N MET A 99 -10.97 -10.15 -6.79
CA MET A 99 -12.38 -9.76 -6.68
C MET A 99 -13.01 -9.30 -8.00
N GLY A 100 -12.28 -9.32 -9.11
CA GLY A 100 -12.75 -8.89 -10.42
C GLY A 100 -12.91 -7.37 -10.57
N LYS A 101 -12.34 -6.58 -9.66
CA LYS A 101 -12.35 -5.11 -9.78
C LYS A 101 -11.41 -4.68 -10.91
N LYS A 102 -11.83 -3.67 -11.67
CA LYS A 102 -11.06 -3.13 -12.81
C LYS A 102 -10.47 -1.75 -12.50
N LYS A 103 -10.92 -1.13 -11.43
CA LYS A 103 -10.52 0.23 -11.05
C LYS A 103 -10.21 0.28 -9.55
N VAL A 104 -9.17 1.01 -9.22
CA VAL A 104 -8.82 1.37 -7.84
C VAL A 104 -8.81 2.87 -7.66
N ILE A 105 -9.06 3.31 -6.45
CA ILE A 105 -8.96 4.72 -6.06
C ILE A 105 -8.03 4.83 -4.86
N ALA A 106 -7.31 5.94 -4.78
CA ALA A 106 -6.50 6.28 -3.60
C ALA A 106 -6.72 7.73 -3.20
N GLU A 107 -6.77 7.98 -1.91
CA GLU A 107 -6.57 9.30 -1.33
C GLU A 107 -5.12 9.39 -0.86
N THR A 108 -4.49 10.56 -1.04
CA THR A 108 -3.11 10.77 -0.64
C THR A 108 -2.87 12.22 -0.24
N GLY A 109 -2.19 12.44 0.88
CA GLY A 109 -1.72 13.77 1.30
C GLY A 109 -0.29 14.04 0.80
N ALA A 110 0.69 13.28 1.30
CA ALA A 110 2.10 13.45 0.89
C ALA A 110 2.43 12.90 -0.51
N GLY A 111 1.49 12.28 -1.22
CA GLY A 111 1.66 11.74 -2.57
C GLY A 111 2.16 10.29 -2.63
N GLN A 112 2.87 9.79 -1.64
CA GLN A 112 3.52 8.47 -1.68
C GLN A 112 2.54 7.30 -1.84
N HIS A 113 1.36 7.37 -1.21
CA HIS A 113 0.34 6.34 -1.36
C HIS A 113 -0.28 6.37 -2.77
N GLY A 114 -0.51 7.57 -3.30
CA GLY A 114 -0.97 7.75 -4.67
C GLY A 114 0.01 7.19 -5.68
N VAL A 115 1.29 7.53 -5.57
CA VAL A 115 2.37 7.00 -6.45
C VAL A 115 2.40 5.46 -6.38
N ALA A 116 2.40 4.88 -5.19
CA ALA A 116 2.39 3.43 -5.04
C ALA A 116 1.15 2.78 -5.66
N THR A 117 -0.04 3.38 -5.47
CA THR A 117 -1.30 2.85 -6.02
C THR A 117 -1.32 2.94 -7.54
N ALA A 118 -0.91 4.08 -8.12
CA ALA A 118 -0.83 4.23 -9.57
C ALA A 118 0.17 3.24 -10.18
N THR A 119 1.34 3.06 -9.55
CA THR A 119 2.36 2.09 -9.97
C THR A 119 1.85 0.66 -9.93
N GLY A 120 1.19 0.27 -8.84
CA GLY A 120 0.60 -1.07 -8.71
C GLY A 120 -0.57 -1.29 -9.67
N ALA A 121 -1.41 -0.28 -9.90
CA ALA A 121 -2.50 -0.35 -10.86
C ALA A 121 -1.96 -0.56 -12.29
N ALA A 122 -0.94 0.20 -12.69
CA ALA A 122 -0.28 0.04 -13.98
C ALA A 122 0.34 -1.37 -14.15
N LEU A 123 0.97 -1.92 -13.10
CA LEU A 123 1.52 -3.28 -13.14
C LEU A 123 0.46 -4.35 -13.45
N PHE A 124 -0.78 -4.15 -12.99
CA PHE A 124 -1.85 -5.13 -13.10
C PHE A 124 -2.93 -4.77 -14.14
N ASP A 125 -2.68 -3.76 -14.99
CA ASP A 125 -3.60 -3.29 -16.03
C ASP A 125 -4.98 -2.90 -15.44
N MET A 126 -4.96 -2.06 -14.41
CA MET A 126 -6.15 -1.53 -13.73
C MET A 126 -6.22 -0.02 -13.86
N ASP A 127 -7.42 0.51 -14.03
CA ASP A 127 -7.67 1.94 -13.94
C ASP A 127 -7.35 2.47 -12.53
N CYS A 128 -6.73 3.64 -12.46
CA CYS A 128 -6.43 4.29 -11.19
C CYS A 128 -6.91 5.74 -11.17
N THR A 129 -7.55 6.13 -10.07
CA THR A 129 -7.85 7.55 -9.81
C THR A 129 -7.27 7.92 -8.45
N VAL A 130 -6.43 8.95 -8.41
CA VAL A 130 -5.85 9.46 -7.17
C VAL A 130 -6.46 10.81 -6.83
N TYR A 131 -6.92 10.93 -5.58
CA TYR A 131 -7.44 12.17 -5.01
C TYR A 131 -6.40 12.78 -4.09
N MET A 132 -6.03 14.02 -4.35
CA MET A 132 -5.05 14.76 -3.57
C MET A 132 -5.55 16.18 -3.32
N GLY A 133 -5.37 16.69 -2.10
CA GLY A 133 -5.77 18.05 -1.75
C GLY A 133 -4.95 19.10 -2.50
N ALA A 134 -5.56 20.20 -2.93
CA ALA A 134 -4.89 21.27 -3.70
C ALA A 134 -3.68 21.88 -2.96
N GLU A 135 -3.73 21.99 -1.64
CA GLU A 135 -2.60 22.46 -0.83
C GLU A 135 -1.47 21.42 -0.76
N ASP A 136 -1.80 20.13 -0.72
CA ASP A 136 -0.83 19.05 -0.73
C ASP A 136 -0.12 18.95 -2.07
N ILE A 137 -0.83 19.13 -3.19
CA ILE A 137 -0.24 19.22 -4.54
C ILE A 137 0.84 20.29 -4.58
N LYS A 138 0.57 21.50 -4.07
CA LYS A 138 1.54 22.58 -4.04
C LYS A 138 2.80 22.24 -3.23
N ARG A 139 2.61 21.54 -2.09
CA ARG A 139 3.72 21.15 -1.20
C ARG A 139 4.53 19.97 -1.71
N GLN A 140 3.93 19.10 -2.52
CA GLN A 140 4.47 17.82 -2.96
C GLN A 140 4.56 17.71 -4.49
N SER A 141 4.97 18.78 -5.15
CA SER A 141 5.02 18.90 -6.62
C SER A 141 5.80 17.76 -7.32
N LEU A 142 6.82 17.21 -6.68
CA LEU A 142 7.57 16.07 -7.22
C LEU A 142 6.71 14.79 -7.28
N ASN A 143 5.94 14.51 -6.25
CA ASN A 143 5.05 13.34 -6.24
C ASN A 143 3.87 13.51 -7.20
N ASP A 144 3.35 14.73 -7.36
CA ASP A 144 2.33 15.06 -8.37
C ASP A 144 2.84 14.79 -9.79
N CYS A 145 4.05 15.19 -10.09
CA CYS A 145 4.70 14.92 -11.38
C CYS A 145 4.85 13.40 -11.64
N LEU A 146 5.23 12.62 -10.62
CA LEU A 146 5.32 11.16 -10.72
C LEU A 146 3.95 10.51 -10.94
N LEU A 147 2.89 11.03 -10.33
CA LEU A 147 1.52 10.56 -10.54
C LEU A 147 1.05 10.77 -11.98
N ILE A 148 1.34 11.93 -12.56
CA ILE A 148 0.99 12.23 -13.95
C ILE A 148 1.77 11.32 -14.91
N SER A 149 3.04 11.05 -14.65
CA SER A 149 3.88 10.21 -15.51
C SER A 149 3.53 8.72 -15.46
N SER A 150 2.86 8.25 -14.41
CA SER A 150 2.41 6.86 -14.26
C SER A 150 1.00 6.61 -14.79
N ALA A 151 0.31 7.63 -15.31
CA ALA A 151 -0.96 7.43 -16.00
C ALA A 151 -0.74 6.63 -17.31
N PRO A 152 -1.57 5.64 -17.64
CA PRO A 152 -1.48 4.95 -18.92
C PRO A 152 -1.68 5.96 -20.06
N ILE A 153 -0.83 5.85 -21.08
CA ILE A 153 -0.91 6.63 -22.33
C ILE A 153 -2.08 6.12 -23.17
#